data_9cd41485b8a28c9329114f65c06c743c
#
_entry.id   9cd41485b8a28c9329114f65c06c743c
#
_cell.length_a   1.000
_cell.length_b   1.000
_cell.length_c   1.000
_cell.angle_alpha   90.00
_cell.angle_beta   90.00
_cell.angle_gamma   90.00
#
_symmetry.space_group_name_H-M   'P 1'
#
loop_
_entity.id
_entity.type
_entity.pdbx_description
1 polymer ?
#
loop_
_entity_poly.entity_id
_entity_poly.type
_entity_poly.pdbx_seq_one_letter_code
_entity_poly.pdbx_strand_id
1 'polypeptide(L)'
;MKLFLIIILFAPISLFSQDEMGNWLMYFGTNKVSQDWSIHSEVQYRNHTIAPTNVDQLLLRTGVNYHINKNAIVTAGYGYVANHVYESAQTNAEVNEHRIFEQFILNNYVGRVKFEHRYRIEQRWVNSDYKNRFRYRLMLFVPLNKPKIEKGTVFLGLYDEVFLNTKSTFFDRNRLYGAVGYQFSKSTSLQIGVLQQQVSTAGKFHLQFGLTFNPDFTAKK
;
A
#
# COMPACT_ATOMS: atom_id res chain seq x y z
N MET A 1 28.55 20.88 11.85
CA MET A 1 27.55 19.92 12.36
C MET A 1 26.19 20.61 12.27
N LYS A 2 25.43 20.37 11.18
CA LYS A 2 24.11 20.99 10.98
C LYS A 2 23.06 20.03 11.50
N LEU A 3 22.42 20.42 12.59
CA LEU A 3 21.32 19.69 13.21
C LEU A 3 20.09 19.81 12.29
N PHE A 4 19.73 18.74 11.57
CA PHE A 4 18.45 18.67 10.88
C PHE A 4 17.37 18.35 11.91
N LEU A 5 16.55 19.34 12.21
CA LEU A 5 15.36 19.19 13.03
C LEU A 5 14.33 18.37 12.24
N ILE A 6 14.22 17.08 12.54
CA ILE A 6 13.12 16.25 12.03
C ILE A 6 11.89 16.63 12.84
N ILE A 7 11.03 17.46 12.26
CA ILE A 7 9.69 17.72 12.80
C ILE A 7 8.87 16.47 12.53
N ILE A 8 8.83 15.56 13.52
CA ILE A 8 7.85 14.49 13.56
C ILE A 8 6.53 15.16 13.93
N LEU A 9 5.66 15.32 12.95
CA LEU A 9 4.30 15.78 13.18
C LEU A 9 3.58 14.64 13.92
N PHE A 10 3.55 14.72 15.26
CA PHE A 10 2.66 13.91 16.06
C PHE A 10 1.24 14.41 15.80
N ALA A 11 0.54 13.75 14.85
CA ALA A 11 -0.91 13.84 14.85
C ALA A 11 -1.41 13.28 16.20
N PRO A 12 -2.36 13.93 16.90
CA PRO A 12 -2.88 13.40 18.15
C PRO A 12 -3.44 12.01 17.87
N ILE A 13 -2.87 11.00 18.52
CA ILE A 13 -3.45 9.65 18.56
C ILE A 13 -4.68 9.80 19.44
N SER A 14 -5.78 10.17 18.82
CA SER A 14 -7.08 10.11 19.46
C SER A 14 -7.34 8.62 19.73
N LEU A 15 -7.30 8.22 20.99
CA LEU A 15 -7.75 6.92 21.45
C LEU A 15 -9.26 6.85 21.21
N PHE A 16 -9.66 6.43 20.01
CA PHE A 16 -11.05 6.26 19.68
C PHE A 16 -11.42 4.79 19.73
N SER A 17 -12.47 4.57 20.51
CA SER A 17 -13.48 3.54 20.42
C SER A 17 -13.05 2.13 19.99
N GLN A 18 -13.49 1.20 20.76
CA GLN A 18 -13.42 -0.26 20.69
C GLN A 18 -13.93 -0.90 19.38
N ASP A 19 -13.63 -0.35 18.23
CA ASP A 19 -13.80 -1.06 16.97
C ASP A 19 -12.76 -2.17 16.90
N GLU A 20 -13.21 -3.39 16.73
CA GLU A 20 -12.34 -4.55 16.59
C GLU A 20 -11.29 -4.30 15.51
N MET A 21 -10.03 -4.56 15.85
CA MET A 21 -8.92 -4.44 14.89
C MET A 21 -9.15 -5.38 13.71
N GLY A 22 -9.07 -4.85 12.48
CA GLY A 22 -9.12 -5.65 11.25
C GLY A 22 -7.78 -6.31 10.93
N ASN A 23 -7.77 -7.22 9.98
CA ASN A 23 -6.54 -7.73 9.40
C ASN A 23 -6.50 -7.56 7.87
N TRP A 24 -5.30 -7.35 7.32
CA TRP A 24 -5.06 -7.24 5.88
C TRP A 24 -3.93 -8.16 5.47
N LEU A 25 -4.24 -9.14 4.63
CA LEU A 25 -3.28 -10.01 3.99
C LEU A 25 -3.00 -9.47 2.59
N MET A 26 -1.75 -9.13 2.30
CA MET A 26 -1.38 -8.41 1.10
C MET A 26 -0.21 -9.08 0.39
N TYR A 27 -0.34 -9.20 -0.92
CA TYR A 27 0.72 -9.62 -1.83
C TYR A 27 1.03 -8.49 -2.80
N PHE A 28 2.31 -8.25 -3.03
CA PHE A 28 2.80 -7.28 -4.01
C PHE A 28 3.88 -7.93 -4.89
N GLY A 29 3.73 -7.80 -6.19
CA GLY A 29 4.69 -8.30 -7.16
C GLY A 29 5.11 -7.23 -8.17
N THR A 30 6.41 -7.21 -8.45
CA THR A 30 6.99 -6.50 -9.60
C THR A 30 7.75 -7.54 -10.41
N ASN A 31 7.06 -8.12 -11.39
CA ASN A 31 7.54 -9.28 -12.17
C ASN A 31 8.30 -8.77 -13.38
N LYS A 32 9.63 -8.75 -13.33
CA LYS A 32 10.47 -8.22 -14.38
C LYS A 32 10.43 -9.11 -15.62
N VAL A 33 10.02 -8.56 -16.77
CA VAL A 33 9.85 -9.28 -18.04
C VAL A 33 10.83 -8.84 -19.11
N SER A 34 11.42 -7.63 -18.99
CA SER A 34 12.52 -7.15 -19.82
C SER A 34 13.40 -6.18 -19.05
N GLN A 35 14.38 -5.55 -19.72
CA GLN A 35 15.28 -4.60 -19.07
C GLN A 35 14.50 -3.42 -18.46
N ASP A 36 13.52 -2.88 -19.20
CA ASP A 36 12.79 -1.67 -18.84
C ASP A 36 11.33 -1.92 -18.50
N TRP A 37 10.84 -3.19 -18.57
CA TRP A 37 9.45 -3.50 -18.35
C TRP A 37 9.25 -4.56 -17.27
N SER A 38 8.24 -4.36 -16.44
CA SER A 38 7.75 -5.37 -15.49
C SER A 38 6.23 -5.35 -15.38
N ILE A 39 5.67 -6.45 -14.90
CA ILE A 39 4.24 -6.58 -14.63
C ILE A 39 4.02 -6.36 -13.13
N HIS A 40 3.20 -5.37 -12.79
CA HIS A 40 2.69 -5.17 -11.45
C HIS A 40 1.59 -6.19 -11.15
N SER A 41 1.65 -6.84 -10.01
CA SER A 41 0.60 -7.73 -9.50
C SER A 41 0.37 -7.45 -8.03
N GLU A 42 -0.89 -7.39 -7.61
CA GLU A 42 -1.26 -7.07 -6.24
C GLU A 42 -2.55 -7.78 -5.88
N VAL A 43 -2.55 -8.47 -4.74
CA VAL A 43 -3.72 -9.09 -4.13
C VAL A 43 -3.81 -8.60 -2.71
N GLN A 44 -4.98 -8.14 -2.30
CA GLN A 44 -5.24 -7.74 -0.93
C GLN A 44 -6.55 -8.38 -0.46
N TYR A 45 -6.45 -9.17 0.59
CA TYR A 45 -7.57 -9.74 1.31
C TYR A 45 -7.69 -9.05 2.66
N ARG A 46 -8.77 -8.33 2.86
CA ARG A 46 -8.99 -7.48 4.03
C ARG A 46 -10.18 -7.98 4.80
N ASN A 47 -10.05 -8.03 6.11
CA ASN A 47 -11.10 -8.46 7.01
C ASN A 47 -11.45 -7.37 8.01
N HIS A 48 -12.72 -7.35 8.42
CA HIS A 48 -13.21 -6.45 9.46
C HIS A 48 -12.59 -6.73 10.82
N THR A 49 -12.33 -8.00 11.13
CA THR A 49 -11.80 -8.48 12.40
C THR A 49 -10.42 -9.09 12.22
N ILE A 50 -9.71 -9.39 13.32
CA ILE A 50 -8.42 -10.10 13.28
C ILE A 50 -8.62 -11.52 12.72
N ALA A 51 -9.71 -12.20 13.07
CA ALA A 51 -10.04 -13.50 12.53
C ALA A 51 -10.40 -13.36 11.02
N PRO A 52 -9.84 -14.20 10.13
CA PRO A 52 -10.04 -14.05 8.69
C PRO A 52 -11.40 -14.63 8.21
N THR A 53 -12.45 -14.44 8.99
CA THR A 53 -13.80 -14.97 8.75
C THR A 53 -14.76 -13.93 8.19
N ASN A 54 -14.47 -12.63 8.38
CA ASN A 54 -15.35 -11.53 7.99
C ASN A 54 -14.66 -10.66 6.94
N VAL A 55 -14.81 -11.05 5.67
CA VAL A 55 -14.19 -10.37 4.53
C VAL A 55 -14.82 -8.99 4.35
N ASP A 56 -14.00 -7.95 4.48
CA ASP A 56 -14.35 -6.55 4.17
C ASP A 56 -14.16 -6.26 2.68
N GLN A 57 -12.98 -6.66 2.16
CA GLN A 57 -12.64 -6.31 0.78
C GLN A 57 -11.63 -7.30 0.18
N LEU A 58 -11.92 -7.76 -1.03
CA LEU A 58 -10.94 -8.38 -1.91
C LEU A 58 -10.54 -7.37 -2.98
N LEU A 59 -9.23 -7.09 -3.12
CA LEU A 59 -8.69 -6.25 -4.17
C LEU A 59 -7.69 -7.04 -5.00
N LEU A 60 -7.93 -7.06 -6.30
CA LEU A 60 -7.03 -7.61 -7.31
C LEU A 60 -6.55 -6.44 -8.20
N ARG A 61 -5.24 -6.36 -8.44
CA ARG A 61 -4.67 -5.30 -9.28
C ARG A 61 -3.55 -5.85 -10.14
N THR A 62 -3.54 -5.43 -11.39
CA THR A 62 -2.44 -5.69 -12.32
C THR A 62 -2.12 -4.44 -13.13
N GLY A 63 -0.95 -4.38 -13.72
CA GLY A 63 -0.54 -3.26 -14.55
C GLY A 63 0.82 -3.49 -15.19
N VAL A 64 1.15 -2.61 -16.12
CA VAL A 64 2.44 -2.59 -16.79
C VAL A 64 3.27 -1.46 -16.22
N ASN A 65 4.47 -1.78 -15.77
CA ASN A 65 5.47 -0.82 -15.32
C ASN A 65 6.49 -0.59 -16.42
N TYR A 66 6.81 0.68 -16.66
CA TYR A 66 7.97 1.10 -17.41
C TYR A 66 9.00 1.73 -16.49
N HIS A 67 10.21 1.18 -16.46
CA HIS A 67 11.31 1.66 -15.64
C HIS A 67 12.07 2.75 -16.41
N ILE A 68 11.77 4.02 -16.13
CA ILE A 68 12.49 5.17 -16.72
C ILE A 68 13.99 5.09 -16.38
N ASN A 69 14.26 4.68 -15.15
CA ASN A 69 15.59 4.36 -14.64
C ASN A 69 15.45 3.52 -13.35
N LYS A 70 16.56 3.22 -12.67
CA LYS A 70 16.57 2.43 -11.43
C LYS A 70 15.78 3.04 -10.27
N ASN A 71 15.45 4.32 -10.33
CA ASN A 71 14.78 5.05 -9.26
C ASN A 71 13.37 5.53 -9.63
N ALA A 72 13.01 5.54 -10.92
CA ALA A 72 11.75 6.11 -11.40
C ALA A 72 10.98 5.10 -12.26
N ILE A 73 9.72 4.88 -11.89
CA ILE A 73 8.82 3.90 -12.52
C ILE A 73 7.49 4.57 -12.79
N VAL A 74 6.97 4.45 -14.01
CA VAL A 74 5.58 4.76 -14.34
C VAL A 74 4.80 3.46 -14.51
N THR A 75 3.54 3.47 -14.09
CA THR A 75 2.66 2.31 -14.18
C THR A 75 1.30 2.74 -14.71
N ALA A 76 0.74 1.97 -15.63
CA ALA A 76 -0.67 2.01 -15.98
C ALA A 76 -1.28 0.64 -15.69
N GLY A 77 -2.47 0.60 -15.13
CA GLY A 77 -3.05 -0.67 -14.72
C GLY A 77 -4.54 -0.63 -14.41
N TYR A 78 -5.03 -1.80 -14.09
CA TYR A 78 -6.42 -2.07 -13.76
C TYR A 78 -6.52 -2.74 -12.39
N GLY A 79 -7.58 -2.40 -11.67
CA GLY A 79 -7.93 -3.01 -10.38
C GLY A 79 -9.41 -3.36 -10.31
N TYR A 80 -9.68 -4.52 -9.77
CA TYR A 80 -11.02 -4.96 -9.38
C TYR A 80 -11.11 -5.01 -7.86
N VAL A 81 -12.20 -4.52 -7.31
CA VAL A 81 -12.44 -4.51 -5.87
C VAL A 81 -13.85 -4.99 -5.59
N ALA A 82 -13.95 -6.10 -4.87
CA ALA A 82 -15.18 -6.59 -4.26
C ALA A 82 -15.21 -6.11 -2.81
N ASN A 83 -16.19 -5.27 -2.47
CA ASN A 83 -16.43 -4.81 -1.11
C ASN A 83 -17.64 -5.54 -0.56
N HIS A 84 -17.51 -6.13 0.61
CA HIS A 84 -18.61 -6.78 1.32
C HIS A 84 -19.16 -5.82 2.36
N VAL A 85 -20.42 -5.41 2.19
CA VAL A 85 -21.11 -4.51 3.11
C VAL A 85 -22.02 -5.35 4.00
N TYR A 86 -21.73 -5.34 5.29
CA TYR A 86 -22.56 -6.00 6.30
C TYR A 86 -23.62 -5.01 6.79
N GLU A 87 -24.79 -4.98 6.15
CA GLU A 87 -25.88 -4.06 6.54
C GLU A 87 -26.72 -4.58 7.71
N SER A 88 -26.77 -5.88 7.91
CA SER A 88 -27.37 -6.56 9.07
C SER A 88 -27.06 -8.05 9.02
N ALA A 89 -27.42 -8.81 10.05
CA ALA A 89 -27.13 -10.25 10.16
C ALA A 89 -27.69 -11.13 9.03
N GLN A 90 -28.41 -10.57 8.05
CA GLN A 90 -29.11 -11.34 7.00
C GLN A 90 -28.87 -10.87 5.56
N THR A 91 -28.21 -9.74 5.29
CA THR A 91 -27.98 -9.25 3.92
C THR A 91 -26.53 -8.83 3.73
N ASN A 92 -25.76 -9.65 3.05
CA ASN A 92 -24.44 -9.29 2.55
C ASN A 92 -24.59 -8.65 1.17
N ALA A 93 -24.53 -7.33 1.08
CA ALA A 93 -24.45 -6.64 -0.20
C ALA A 93 -23.00 -6.63 -0.68
N GLU A 94 -22.80 -7.00 -1.94
CA GLU A 94 -21.50 -6.87 -2.60
C GLU A 94 -21.50 -5.62 -3.48
N VAL A 95 -20.53 -4.74 -3.24
CA VAL A 95 -20.32 -3.53 -4.05
C VAL A 95 -19.05 -3.71 -4.87
N ASN A 96 -19.23 -3.88 -6.18
CA ASN A 96 -18.14 -4.06 -7.12
C ASN A 96 -17.60 -2.72 -7.60
N GLU A 97 -16.28 -2.64 -7.66
CA GLU A 97 -15.59 -1.45 -8.13
C GLU A 97 -14.49 -1.82 -9.13
N HIS A 98 -14.55 -1.16 -10.28
CA HIS A 98 -13.53 -1.21 -11.31
C HIS A 98 -12.67 0.05 -11.25
N ARG A 99 -11.36 -0.11 -11.38
CA ARG A 99 -10.39 1.00 -11.35
C ARG A 99 -9.44 0.92 -12.53
N ILE A 100 -9.26 2.02 -13.21
CA ILE A 100 -8.05 2.27 -14.00
C ILE A 100 -7.15 3.16 -13.15
N PHE A 101 -5.85 2.91 -13.17
CA PHE A 101 -4.93 3.75 -12.42
C PHE A 101 -3.66 4.02 -13.19
N GLU A 102 -3.14 5.21 -13.02
CA GLU A 102 -1.80 5.63 -13.40
C GLU A 102 -1.01 5.93 -12.13
N GLN A 103 0.26 5.55 -12.15
CA GLN A 103 1.12 5.70 -11.00
C GLN A 103 2.51 6.11 -11.41
N PHE A 104 3.11 6.99 -10.62
CA PHE A 104 4.52 7.32 -10.68
C PHE A 104 5.17 7.01 -9.34
N ILE A 105 6.25 6.24 -9.36
CA ILE A 105 7.08 5.95 -8.19
C ILE A 105 8.44 6.59 -8.41
N LEU A 106 8.91 7.34 -7.40
CA LEU A 106 10.24 7.92 -7.34
C LEU A 106 10.93 7.47 -6.05
N ASN A 107 12.10 6.85 -6.19
CA ASN A 107 12.93 6.45 -5.07
C ASN A 107 14.11 7.41 -4.91
N ASN A 108 14.39 7.83 -3.69
CA ASN A 108 15.61 8.53 -3.34
C ASN A 108 16.17 7.99 -2.03
N TYR A 109 17.43 8.32 -1.75
CA TYR A 109 18.16 7.77 -0.61
C TYR A 109 18.84 8.89 0.15
N VAL A 110 18.73 8.85 1.50
CA VAL A 110 19.48 9.70 2.42
C VAL A 110 20.21 8.78 3.39
N GLY A 111 21.52 8.70 3.23
CA GLY A 111 22.31 7.69 3.93
C GLY A 111 21.84 6.26 3.57
N ARG A 112 21.43 5.47 4.57
CA ARG A 112 20.90 4.12 4.39
C ARG A 112 19.38 4.05 4.22
N VAL A 113 18.67 5.17 4.42
CA VAL A 113 17.22 5.22 4.36
C VAL A 113 16.77 5.40 2.91
N LYS A 114 15.89 4.50 2.44
CA LYS A 114 15.20 4.65 1.16
C LYS A 114 13.89 5.39 1.39
N PHE A 115 13.65 6.42 0.60
CA PHE A 115 12.38 7.13 0.48
C PHE A 115 11.73 6.75 -0.84
N GLU A 116 10.48 6.29 -0.77
CA GLU A 116 9.67 5.97 -1.94
C GLU A 116 8.46 6.89 -1.97
N HIS A 117 8.41 7.76 -2.97
CA HIS A 117 7.28 8.62 -3.27
C HIS A 117 6.40 7.91 -4.29
N ARG A 118 5.12 7.75 -4.00
CA ARG A 118 4.15 7.21 -4.94
C ARG A 118 3.02 8.20 -5.16
N TYR A 119 2.90 8.67 -6.38
CA TYR A 119 1.78 9.46 -6.87
C TYR A 119 0.87 8.53 -7.66
N ARG A 120 -0.44 8.56 -7.40
CA ARG A 120 -1.40 7.71 -8.10
C ARG A 120 -2.69 8.48 -8.37
N ILE A 121 -3.19 8.31 -9.60
CA ILE A 121 -4.52 8.74 -10.02
C ILE A 121 -5.35 7.47 -10.21
N GLU A 122 -6.59 7.48 -9.75
CA GLU A 122 -7.51 6.35 -9.92
C GLU A 122 -8.82 6.88 -10.51
N GLN A 123 -9.21 6.36 -11.69
CA GLN A 123 -10.56 6.45 -12.22
C GLN A 123 -11.33 5.23 -11.70
N ARG A 124 -12.45 5.48 -11.02
CA ARG A 124 -13.18 4.47 -10.26
C ARG A 124 -14.63 4.43 -10.70
N TRP A 125 -15.11 3.26 -11.04
CA TRP A 125 -16.53 2.97 -11.30
C TRP A 125 -17.04 2.07 -10.16
N VAL A 126 -17.87 2.65 -9.31
CA VAL A 126 -18.49 1.99 -8.15
C VAL A 126 -19.97 1.81 -8.46
N ASN A 127 -20.43 0.60 -8.77
CA ASN A 127 -21.81 0.34 -9.18
C ASN A 127 -22.30 1.35 -10.24
N SER A 128 -21.51 1.63 -11.28
CA SER A 128 -21.77 2.62 -12.35
C SER A 128 -21.50 4.09 -12.00
N ASP A 129 -21.30 4.45 -10.74
CA ASP A 129 -20.91 5.82 -10.35
C ASP A 129 -19.43 6.06 -10.65
N TYR A 130 -19.17 7.07 -11.48
CA TYR A 130 -17.79 7.44 -11.80
C TYR A 130 -17.23 8.45 -10.80
N LYS A 131 -16.04 8.14 -10.26
CA LYS A 131 -15.29 8.96 -9.28
C LYS A 131 -13.80 8.97 -9.63
N ASN A 132 -13.13 10.08 -9.37
CA ASN A 132 -11.68 10.19 -9.47
C ASN A 132 -11.07 10.37 -8.09
N ARG A 133 -9.86 9.83 -7.90
CA ARG A 133 -9.13 9.96 -6.66
C ARG A 133 -7.63 10.12 -6.91
N PHE A 134 -7.04 11.11 -6.25
CA PHE A 134 -5.60 11.26 -6.14
C PHE A 134 -5.11 10.61 -4.87
N ARG A 135 -3.89 10.06 -4.94
CA ARG A 135 -3.22 9.48 -3.79
C ARG A 135 -1.75 9.87 -3.82
N TYR A 136 -1.23 10.27 -2.67
CA TYR A 136 0.18 10.42 -2.45
C TYR A 136 0.61 9.58 -1.25
N ARG A 137 1.67 8.78 -1.41
CA ARG A 137 2.28 8.00 -0.33
C ARG A 137 3.77 8.30 -0.26
N LEU A 138 4.24 8.64 0.94
CA LEU A 138 5.64 8.62 1.28
C LEU A 138 5.92 7.38 2.12
N MET A 139 6.76 6.49 1.62
CA MET A 139 7.20 5.28 2.32
C MET A 139 8.70 5.35 2.60
N LEU A 140 9.07 5.08 3.84
CA LEU A 140 10.45 4.99 4.31
C LEU A 140 10.79 3.53 4.56
N PHE A 141 11.96 3.12 4.08
CA PHE A 141 12.56 1.83 4.43
C PHE A 141 13.87 2.08 5.15
N VAL A 142 13.96 1.65 6.41
CA VAL A 142 15.12 1.86 7.27
C VAL A 142 15.76 0.51 7.58
N PRO A 143 16.86 0.12 6.93
CA PRO A 143 17.57 -1.11 7.26
C PRO A 143 18.18 -0.98 8.66
N LEU A 144 18.01 -2.02 9.50
CA LEU A 144 18.44 -2.01 10.91
C LEU A 144 19.81 -2.65 11.11
N ASN A 145 20.01 -3.84 10.55
CA ASN A 145 21.22 -4.67 10.78
C ASN A 145 22.22 -4.65 9.62
N LYS A 146 21.92 -3.95 8.51
CA LYS A 146 22.80 -3.84 7.34
C LYS A 146 22.77 -2.42 6.77
N PRO A 147 23.76 -2.03 5.94
CA PRO A 147 23.79 -0.72 5.29
C PRO A 147 22.68 -0.53 4.25
N LYS A 148 22.21 -1.63 3.62
CA LYS A 148 21.19 -1.62 2.57
C LYS A 148 20.21 -2.77 2.77
N ILE A 149 19.04 -2.69 2.13
CA ILE A 149 18.09 -3.82 2.12
C ILE A 149 18.57 -4.86 1.13
N GLU A 150 19.02 -5.97 1.65
CA GLU A 150 19.51 -7.14 0.92
C GLU A 150 19.15 -8.42 1.69
N LYS A 151 19.43 -9.60 1.16
CA LYS A 151 19.16 -10.88 1.85
C LYS A 151 19.64 -10.85 3.30
N GLY A 152 18.76 -11.18 4.24
CA GLY A 152 19.03 -11.21 5.68
C GLY A 152 18.88 -9.85 6.38
N THR A 153 18.38 -8.80 5.70
CA THR A 153 18.14 -7.51 6.33
C THR A 153 16.81 -7.52 7.08
N VAL A 154 16.86 -7.12 8.35
CA VAL A 154 15.70 -6.63 9.11
C VAL A 154 15.58 -5.13 8.84
N PHE A 155 14.37 -4.65 8.55
CA PHE A 155 14.13 -3.24 8.26
C PHE A 155 12.82 -2.75 8.85
N LEU A 156 12.73 -1.43 9.07
CA LEU A 156 11.45 -0.78 9.35
C LEU A 156 10.86 -0.26 8.04
N GLY A 157 9.55 -0.46 7.89
CA GLY A 157 8.74 0.15 6.84
C GLY A 157 7.74 1.10 7.46
N LEU A 158 7.80 2.39 7.10
CA LEU A 158 6.92 3.42 7.65
C LEU A 158 6.30 4.19 6.48
N TYR A 159 4.98 4.38 6.46
CA TYR A 159 4.40 5.28 5.46
C TYR A 159 3.25 6.11 5.98
N ASP A 160 3.09 7.25 5.33
CA ASP A 160 1.90 8.07 5.33
C ASP A 160 1.33 8.12 3.91
N GLU A 161 0.01 7.91 3.78
CA GLU A 161 -0.68 7.97 2.50
C GLU A 161 -1.98 8.76 2.61
N VAL A 162 -2.08 9.85 1.85
CA VAL A 162 -3.27 10.69 1.76
C VAL A 162 -4.06 10.36 0.49
N PHE A 163 -5.39 10.43 0.60
CA PHE A 163 -6.34 10.15 -0.47
C PHE A 163 -7.27 11.36 -0.62
N LEU A 164 -7.37 11.89 -1.84
CA LEU A 164 -8.14 13.08 -2.17
C LEU A 164 -9.09 12.78 -3.33
N ASN A 165 -10.37 13.04 -3.13
CA ASN A 165 -11.39 12.92 -4.18
C ASN A 165 -11.49 14.22 -4.99
N THR A 166 -11.87 14.12 -6.27
CA THR A 166 -12.14 15.29 -7.11
C THR A 166 -13.60 15.71 -7.09
N LYS A 167 -14.48 14.79 -6.69
CA LYS A 167 -15.92 15.03 -6.51
C LYS A 167 -16.30 14.72 -5.06
N SER A 168 -17.33 15.37 -4.52
CA SER A 168 -17.78 15.24 -3.13
C SER A 168 -16.78 15.80 -2.10
N THR A 169 -16.66 15.18 -0.93
CA THR A 169 -15.71 15.58 0.11
C THR A 169 -14.29 15.40 -0.40
N PHE A 170 -13.52 16.50 -0.46
CA PHE A 170 -12.15 16.52 -1.00
C PHE A 170 -11.24 15.51 -0.29
N PHE A 171 -11.20 15.53 1.06
CA PHE A 171 -10.47 14.54 1.85
C PHE A 171 -11.25 13.23 1.90
N ASP A 172 -10.67 12.13 1.39
CA ASP A 172 -11.28 10.79 1.49
C ASP A 172 -10.79 10.07 2.75
N ARG A 173 -9.49 9.92 2.90
CA ARG A 173 -8.84 9.25 4.04
C ARG A 173 -7.35 9.52 4.12
N ASN A 174 -6.80 9.18 5.27
CA ASN A 174 -5.36 9.05 5.47
C ASN A 174 -5.03 7.65 6.00
N ARG A 175 -3.82 7.19 5.74
CA ARG A 175 -3.27 5.94 6.27
C ARG A 175 -1.88 6.16 6.80
N LEU A 176 -1.69 5.87 8.08
CA LEU A 176 -0.40 5.82 8.72
C LEU A 176 -0.04 4.36 9.01
N TYR A 177 1.18 3.94 8.65
CA TYR A 177 1.64 2.57 8.75
C TYR A 177 3.02 2.47 9.35
N GLY A 178 3.21 1.48 10.23
CA GLY A 178 4.50 1.09 10.77
C GLY A 178 4.65 -0.41 10.82
N ALA A 179 5.79 -0.93 10.34
CA ALA A 179 6.07 -2.37 10.25
C ALA A 179 7.51 -2.71 10.47
N VAL A 180 7.74 -3.95 10.90
CA VAL A 180 9.02 -4.63 10.80
C VAL A 180 8.98 -5.56 9.60
N GLY A 181 10.03 -5.55 8.79
CA GLY A 181 10.19 -6.40 7.63
C GLY A 181 11.48 -7.20 7.66
N TYR A 182 11.47 -8.32 6.94
CA TYR A 182 12.62 -9.16 6.71
C TYR A 182 12.80 -9.50 5.24
N GLN A 183 14.01 -9.32 4.73
CA GLN A 183 14.37 -9.64 3.34
C GLN A 183 14.95 -11.05 3.26
N PHE A 184 14.14 -12.01 2.79
CA PHE A 184 14.55 -13.44 2.69
C PHE A 184 15.52 -13.70 1.54
N SER A 185 15.27 -13.03 0.42
CA SER A 185 16.09 -13.16 -0.79
C SER A 185 16.16 -11.83 -1.51
N LYS A 186 16.85 -11.76 -2.64
CA LYS A 186 16.87 -10.57 -3.50
C LYS A 186 15.44 -10.18 -3.99
N SER A 187 14.56 -11.16 -4.14
CA SER A 187 13.20 -10.96 -4.68
C SER A 187 12.10 -11.03 -3.63
N THR A 188 12.34 -11.55 -2.42
CA THR A 188 11.27 -11.88 -1.47
C THR A 188 11.46 -11.20 -0.13
N SER A 189 10.44 -10.47 0.33
CA SER A 189 10.39 -9.92 1.69
C SER A 189 9.00 -10.09 2.30
N LEU A 190 8.95 -10.12 3.63
CA LEU A 190 7.74 -10.11 4.43
C LEU A 190 7.77 -8.90 5.35
N GLN A 191 6.63 -8.26 5.54
CA GLN A 191 6.42 -7.19 6.51
C GLN A 191 5.22 -7.52 7.37
N ILE A 192 5.33 -7.26 8.68
CA ILE A 192 4.23 -7.36 9.63
C ILE A 192 4.15 -6.02 10.35
N GLY A 193 2.98 -5.41 10.36
CA GLY A 193 2.83 -4.08 10.92
C GLY A 193 1.40 -3.69 11.24
N VAL A 194 1.25 -2.49 11.76
CA VAL A 194 -0.02 -1.89 12.11
C VAL A 194 -0.29 -0.71 11.19
N LEU A 195 -1.49 -0.67 10.67
CA LEU A 195 -2.02 0.41 9.85
C LEU A 195 -3.15 1.09 10.61
N GLN A 196 -3.06 2.40 10.77
CA GLN A 196 -4.19 3.24 11.17
C GLN A 196 -4.80 3.85 9.91
N GLN A 197 -6.08 3.61 9.67
CA GLN A 197 -6.85 4.27 8.61
C GLN A 197 -7.79 5.28 9.25
N GLN A 198 -7.61 6.55 8.90
CA GLN A 198 -8.48 7.66 9.31
C GLN A 198 -9.37 8.05 8.14
N VAL A 199 -10.68 8.02 8.33
CA VAL A 199 -11.68 8.64 7.45
C VAL A 199 -12.33 9.78 8.22
N SER A 200 -12.83 10.80 7.55
CA SER A 200 -13.30 12.07 8.14
C SER A 200 -13.55 12.12 9.65
N THR A 201 -14.37 11.25 10.21
CA THR A 201 -14.80 11.24 11.62
C THR A 201 -14.41 10.00 12.41
N ALA A 202 -13.87 8.97 11.76
CA ALA A 202 -13.56 7.67 12.39
C ALA A 202 -12.18 7.16 11.99
N GLY A 203 -11.50 6.50 12.92
CA GLY A 203 -10.24 5.82 12.68
C GLY A 203 -10.32 4.35 13.05
N LYS A 204 -9.70 3.48 12.26
CA LYS A 204 -9.63 2.04 12.52
C LYS A 204 -8.20 1.53 12.39
N PHE A 205 -7.80 0.63 13.28
CA PHE A 205 -6.53 -0.07 13.22
C PHE A 205 -6.67 -1.40 12.48
N HIS A 206 -5.62 -1.75 11.74
CA HIS A 206 -5.54 -3.02 11.02
C HIS A 206 -4.16 -3.63 11.21
N LEU A 207 -4.10 -4.91 11.53
CA LEU A 207 -2.89 -5.69 11.45
C LEU A 207 -2.64 -6.02 9.97
N GLN A 208 -1.45 -5.69 9.45
CA GLN A 208 -1.11 -5.89 8.05
C GLN A 208 0.04 -6.87 7.89
N PHE A 209 -0.18 -7.89 7.05
CA PHE A 209 0.84 -8.83 6.59
C PHE A 209 1.10 -8.57 5.11
N GLY A 210 2.30 -8.18 4.76
CA GLY A 210 2.69 -7.83 3.40
C GLY A 210 3.78 -8.72 2.86
N LEU A 211 3.45 -9.63 1.96
CA LEU A 211 4.41 -10.41 1.19
C LEU A 211 4.77 -9.63 -0.09
N THR A 212 6.06 -9.41 -0.31
CA THR A 212 6.58 -8.88 -1.57
C THR A 212 7.35 -9.98 -2.29
N PHE A 213 7.03 -10.21 -3.57
CA PHE A 213 7.76 -11.14 -4.41
C PHE A 213 7.99 -10.54 -5.80
N ASN A 214 9.25 -10.26 -6.12
CA ASN A 214 9.68 -9.56 -7.34
C ASN A 214 10.61 -10.47 -8.16
N PRO A 215 10.09 -11.48 -8.87
CA PRO A 215 10.90 -12.36 -9.71
C PRO A 215 11.47 -11.61 -10.91
N ASP A 216 12.66 -12.02 -11.33
CA ASP A 216 13.31 -11.56 -12.55
C ASP A 216 13.32 -12.69 -13.59
N PHE A 217 12.40 -12.62 -14.56
CA PHE A 217 12.28 -13.60 -15.65
C PHE A 217 13.28 -13.35 -16.79
N THR A 218 14.06 -12.28 -16.73
CA THR A 218 15.11 -11.98 -17.72
C THR A 218 16.45 -12.58 -17.33
N ALA A 219 16.61 -12.99 -16.07
CA ALA A 219 17.82 -13.65 -15.60
C ALA A 219 17.96 -15.01 -16.32
N LYS A 220 19.00 -15.17 -17.14
CA LYS A 220 19.35 -16.49 -17.69
C LYS A 220 19.63 -17.45 -16.53
N LYS A 221 19.02 -18.63 -16.57
CA LYS A 221 19.30 -19.74 -15.65
C LYS A 221 20.75 -20.20 -15.79
#